data_b6647e925e0aaf6494da6a4580ef3930
#
_entry.id   b6647e925e0aaf6494da6a4580ef3930
#
_cell.length_a   1.000
_cell.length_b   1.000
_cell.length_c   1.000
_cell.angle_alpha   90.00
_cell.angle_beta   90.00
_cell.angle_gamma   90.00
#
_symmetry.space_group_name_H-M   'P 1'
#
loop_
_entity.id
_entity.type
_entity.pdbx_description
1 polymer ?
#
loop_
_entity_poly.entity_id
_entity_poly.type
_entity_poly.pdbx_seq_one_letter_code
_entity_poly.pdbx_strand_id
1 'polypeptide(L)'
;VGISTLLFSIEYYRELIKVNENYRNIIAGVSILLFITLFLYKTHQFLSPILIGIFLIFLLLGLKELQIAKRLIICTTFILLIWFFAEARTVFFPFFISFALAYLFDPVADWMESKRMPRTAAVLLLFVFTIGILVIIGVILIPSLVVEVQELISKVPELALRLTDLVKKSLPHVLNFLNIDYDEFQRSVIDQIPKRAEVVLYNILKGITSIGSFLGQIFNLILIPILTFYFLKDFNKLSEWTFDFVPKRFRNIYIFYRWRVNRILGGYLRGQIIVCTIVGLLTGIGLSILRIPFAILVGVMTGILNIIPYIGLYVSLALALLTGFLTPEPLIAMIKIGVVFLLVQGLEAYVISPKIVGERVGLHPLAVIFSVLIFSRFLGFWGLIIGVPTAAVIKFMVDEWKRRQKWREILGERSGAGSR
;
A
#
# COMPACT_ATOMS: atom_id res chain seq x y z
N VAL A 1 14.54 62.95 51.43
CA VAL A 1 13.34 62.40 50.76
C VAL A 1 13.44 62.48 49.20
N GLY A 2 14.38 63.31 48.62
CA GLY A 2 14.43 63.52 47.16
C GLY A 2 15.24 62.50 46.33
N ILE A 3 16.19 61.77 46.94
CA ILE A 3 17.08 60.89 46.17
C ILE A 3 16.49 59.49 45.99
N SER A 4 15.75 58.96 46.98
CA SER A 4 15.09 57.65 46.90
C SER A 4 13.93 57.62 45.90
N THR A 5 13.18 58.72 45.75
CA THR A 5 12.12 58.85 44.73
C THR A 5 12.66 58.97 43.34
N LEU A 6 13.83 59.58 43.14
CA LEU A 6 14.47 59.68 41.83
C LEU A 6 15.08 58.29 41.38
N LEU A 7 15.67 57.57 42.33
CA LEU A 7 16.16 56.20 42.02
C LEU A 7 15.03 55.23 41.68
N PHE A 8 13.86 55.32 42.38
CA PHE A 8 12.71 54.50 42.10
C PHE A 8 12.06 54.82 40.73
N SER A 9 12.07 56.07 40.31
CA SER A 9 11.57 56.49 39.00
C SER A 9 12.54 56.02 37.86
N ILE A 10 13.83 56.06 38.09
CA ILE A 10 14.85 55.60 37.10
C ILE A 10 14.74 54.07 36.93
N GLU A 11 14.54 53.33 38.00
CA GLU A 11 14.43 51.88 37.97
C GLU A 11 13.11 51.46 37.29
N TYR A 12 12.01 52.16 37.60
CA TYR A 12 10.72 51.95 36.93
C TYR A 12 10.76 52.27 35.44
N TYR A 13 11.41 53.37 35.02
CA TYR A 13 11.60 53.67 33.59
C TYR A 13 12.55 52.64 32.90
N ARG A 14 13.54 52.12 33.60
CA ARG A 14 14.44 51.08 33.10
C ARG A 14 13.71 49.75 32.87
N GLU A 15 12.81 49.39 33.75
CA GLU A 15 11.95 48.22 33.58
C GLU A 15 10.94 48.41 32.44
N LEU A 16 10.29 49.58 32.34
CA LEU A 16 9.40 49.92 31.25
C LEU A 16 10.11 49.92 29.89
N ILE A 17 11.33 50.39 29.81
CA ILE A 17 12.14 50.38 28.57
C ILE A 17 12.53 48.91 28.21
N LYS A 18 12.89 48.08 29.20
CA LYS A 18 13.16 46.65 28.95
C LYS A 18 11.92 45.88 28.48
N VAL A 19 10.77 46.16 29.06
CA VAL A 19 9.48 45.58 28.62
C VAL A 19 9.17 46.02 27.20
N ASN A 20 9.41 47.31 26.88
CA ASN A 20 9.17 47.83 25.53
C ASN A 20 10.18 47.25 24.49
N GLU A 21 11.42 46.99 24.85
CA GLU A 21 12.35 46.32 23.99
C GLU A 21 11.98 44.86 23.71
N ASN A 22 11.47 44.15 24.72
CA ASN A 22 11.00 42.77 24.54
C ASN A 22 9.78 42.74 23.61
N TYR A 23 8.79 43.63 23.78
CA TYR A 23 7.63 43.72 22.89
C TYR A 23 8.03 44.13 21.49
N ARG A 24 8.97 45.06 21.32
CA ARG A 24 9.49 45.49 20.02
C ARG A 24 10.20 44.33 19.30
N ASN A 25 10.99 43.54 20.03
CA ASN A 25 11.68 42.37 19.47
C ASN A 25 10.71 41.24 19.12
N ILE A 26 9.65 41.03 19.92
CA ILE A 26 8.59 40.06 19.62
C ILE A 26 7.81 40.50 18.36
N ILE A 27 7.39 41.77 18.29
CA ILE A 27 6.66 42.32 17.14
C ILE A 27 7.52 42.27 15.89
N ALA A 28 8.79 42.65 15.97
CA ALA A 28 9.73 42.53 14.85
C ALA A 28 9.91 41.06 14.42
N GLY A 29 10.05 40.14 15.35
CA GLY A 29 10.15 38.71 15.08
C GLY A 29 8.89 38.16 14.39
N VAL A 30 7.69 38.51 14.90
CA VAL A 30 6.42 38.11 14.30
C VAL A 30 6.24 38.73 12.91
N SER A 31 6.58 40.02 12.72
CA SER A 31 6.51 40.70 11.42
C SER A 31 7.46 40.09 10.39
N ILE A 32 8.69 39.76 10.79
CA ILE A 32 9.67 39.08 9.94
C ILE A 32 9.16 37.69 9.57
N LEU A 33 8.61 36.94 10.51
CA LEU A 33 8.09 35.60 10.29
C LEU A 33 6.89 35.62 9.34
N LEU A 34 6.00 36.62 9.47
CA LEU A 34 4.84 36.83 8.62
C LEU A 34 5.26 37.23 7.19
N PHE A 35 6.25 38.12 7.06
CA PHE A 35 6.83 38.51 5.77
C PHE A 35 7.50 37.32 5.08
N ILE A 36 8.30 36.55 5.80
CA ILE A 36 8.94 35.32 5.28
C ILE A 36 7.87 34.33 4.83
N THR A 37 6.81 34.13 5.63
CA THR A 37 5.73 33.20 5.28
C THR A 37 4.99 33.64 4.02
N LEU A 38 4.68 34.95 3.89
CA LEU A 38 4.05 35.51 2.69
C LEU A 38 4.96 35.45 1.47
N PHE A 39 6.24 35.72 1.64
CA PHE A 39 7.25 35.62 0.58
C PHE A 39 7.39 34.17 0.10
N LEU A 40 7.50 33.22 1.02
CA LEU A 40 7.57 31.79 0.74
C LEU A 40 6.28 31.27 0.09
N TYR A 41 5.13 31.73 0.52
CA TYR A 41 3.85 31.41 -0.11
C TYR A 41 3.77 31.88 -1.57
N LYS A 42 4.30 33.07 -1.87
CA LYS A 42 4.30 33.63 -3.22
C LYS A 42 5.38 33.02 -4.13
N THR A 43 6.48 32.53 -3.56
CA THR A 43 7.61 31.94 -4.28
C THR A 43 7.62 30.40 -4.24
N HIS A 44 6.61 29.77 -3.66
CA HIS A 44 6.57 28.29 -3.49
C HIS A 44 6.65 27.52 -4.82
N GLN A 45 6.28 28.15 -5.94
CA GLN A 45 6.39 27.54 -7.27
C GLN A 45 7.84 27.48 -7.78
N PHE A 46 8.73 28.32 -7.25
CA PHE A 46 10.14 28.42 -7.67
C PHE A 46 11.13 27.85 -6.66
N LEU A 47 10.74 27.76 -5.38
CA LEU A 47 11.62 27.28 -4.32
C LEU A 47 11.18 25.88 -3.84
N SER A 48 12.08 24.91 -3.98
CA SER A 48 11.87 23.57 -3.42
C SER A 48 11.60 23.66 -1.91
N PRO A 49 10.62 22.92 -1.36
CA PRO A 49 10.38 22.85 0.08
C PRO A 49 11.62 22.51 0.93
N ILE A 50 12.60 21.81 0.34
CA ILE A 50 13.91 21.55 0.97
C ILE A 50 14.65 22.85 1.22
N LEU A 51 14.77 23.73 0.24
CA LEU A 51 15.48 24.99 0.38
C LEU A 51 14.82 25.88 1.44
N ILE A 52 13.49 25.92 1.44
CA ILE A 52 12.71 26.66 2.43
C ILE A 52 12.98 26.12 3.84
N GLY A 53 12.94 24.80 3.99
CA GLY A 53 13.15 24.15 5.29
C GLY A 53 14.60 24.31 5.79
N ILE A 54 15.59 24.16 4.92
CA ILE A 54 17.01 24.40 5.26
C ILE A 54 17.21 25.84 5.70
N PHE A 55 16.63 26.81 4.97
CA PHE A 55 16.73 28.23 5.29
C PHE A 55 16.06 28.52 6.65
N LEU A 56 14.87 27.93 6.91
CA LEU A 56 14.18 28.05 8.20
C LEU A 56 15.02 27.48 9.35
N ILE A 57 15.62 26.30 9.18
CA ILE A 57 16.52 25.70 10.17
C ILE A 57 17.73 26.62 10.40
N PHE A 58 18.33 27.16 9.34
CA PHE A 58 19.47 28.08 9.45
C PHE A 58 19.12 29.32 10.28
N LEU A 59 17.95 29.93 10.03
CA LEU A 59 17.47 31.08 10.82
C LEU A 59 17.23 30.70 12.31
N LEU A 60 16.62 29.54 12.55
CA LEU A 60 16.34 29.06 13.90
C LEU A 60 17.61 28.68 14.67
N LEU A 61 18.68 28.28 13.98
CA LEU A 61 19.99 28.01 14.60
C LEU A 61 20.60 29.25 15.21
N GLY A 62 20.35 30.43 14.67
CA GLY A 62 20.71 31.73 15.27
C GLY A 62 20.02 32.00 16.60
N LEU A 63 18.88 31.35 16.86
CA LEU A 63 18.05 31.51 18.06
C LEU A 63 18.13 30.26 18.97
N LYS A 64 19.18 29.46 18.88
CA LYS A 64 19.31 28.15 19.58
C LYS A 64 19.25 28.22 21.11
N GLU A 65 19.45 29.37 21.71
CA GLU A 65 19.34 29.60 23.17
C GLU A 65 17.86 29.47 23.64
N LEU A 66 16.89 29.72 22.76
CA LEU A 66 15.47 29.63 23.08
C LEU A 66 15.01 28.16 23.00
N GLN A 67 14.36 27.67 24.06
CA GLN A 67 13.78 26.30 24.06
C GLN A 67 12.76 26.08 22.95
N ILE A 68 12.01 27.15 22.59
CA ILE A 68 11.04 27.12 21.50
C ILE A 68 11.74 26.90 20.15
N ALA A 69 12.88 27.58 19.92
CA ALA A 69 13.64 27.40 18.67
C ALA A 69 14.16 25.95 18.51
N LYS A 70 14.61 25.31 19.59
CA LYS A 70 15.02 23.89 19.57
C LYS A 70 13.86 22.97 19.18
N ARG A 71 12.67 23.19 19.73
CA ARG A 71 11.46 22.40 19.38
C ARG A 71 11.06 22.62 17.92
N LEU A 72 11.10 23.88 17.44
CA LEU A 72 10.79 24.21 16.04
C LEU A 72 11.77 23.58 15.07
N ILE A 73 13.07 23.55 15.37
CA ILE A 73 14.08 22.88 14.57
C ILE A 73 13.77 21.38 14.45
N ILE A 74 13.43 20.71 15.55
CA ILE A 74 13.07 19.29 15.53
C ILE A 74 11.81 19.06 14.68
N CYS A 75 10.76 19.86 14.87
CA CYS A 75 9.53 19.76 14.10
C CYS A 75 9.78 20.01 12.59
N THR A 76 10.52 21.06 12.25
CA THR A 76 10.85 21.39 10.85
C THR A 76 11.68 20.27 10.20
N THR A 77 12.69 19.76 10.92
CA THR A 77 13.49 18.63 10.43
C THR A 77 12.62 17.40 10.20
N PHE A 78 11.70 17.10 11.11
CA PHE A 78 10.80 15.96 10.98
C PHE A 78 9.83 16.13 9.80
N ILE A 79 9.27 17.33 9.60
CA ILE A 79 8.41 17.64 8.45
C ILE A 79 9.18 17.53 7.14
N LEU A 80 10.42 18.03 7.09
CA LEU A 80 11.28 17.91 5.92
C LEU A 80 11.62 16.46 5.60
N LEU A 81 11.88 15.63 6.61
CA LEU A 81 12.11 14.20 6.42
C LEU A 81 10.88 13.52 5.83
N ILE A 82 9.68 13.77 6.40
CA ILE A 82 8.43 13.22 5.85
C ILE A 82 8.23 13.67 4.41
N TRP A 83 8.41 14.95 4.14
CA TRP A 83 8.27 15.49 2.79
C TRP A 83 9.30 14.88 1.83
N PHE A 84 10.57 14.75 2.24
CA PHE A 84 11.62 14.13 1.44
C PHE A 84 11.26 12.68 1.06
N PHE A 85 10.80 11.88 2.02
CA PHE A 85 10.36 10.51 1.74
C PHE A 85 9.13 10.46 0.85
N ALA A 86 8.21 11.41 0.98
CA ALA A 86 7.03 11.50 0.13
C ALA A 86 7.39 11.87 -1.32
N GLU A 87 8.33 12.76 -1.53
CA GLU A 87 8.81 13.17 -2.86
C GLU A 87 9.72 12.11 -3.49
N ALA A 88 10.63 11.56 -2.70
CA ALA A 88 11.56 10.53 -3.15
C ALA A 88 10.92 9.14 -3.32
N ARG A 89 9.59 9.01 -3.09
CA ARG A 89 8.87 7.73 -3.19
C ARG A 89 9.08 7.03 -4.53
N THR A 90 9.13 7.77 -5.63
CA THR A 90 9.37 7.23 -6.98
C THR A 90 10.76 6.62 -7.14
N VAL A 91 11.76 7.20 -6.47
CA VAL A 91 13.14 6.70 -6.46
C VAL A 91 13.26 5.49 -5.51
N PHE A 92 12.64 5.53 -4.34
CA PHE A 92 12.69 4.42 -3.38
C PHE A 92 11.87 3.21 -3.81
N PHE A 93 10.89 3.42 -4.69
CA PHE A 93 9.99 2.39 -5.17
C PHE A 93 10.70 1.15 -5.75
N PRO A 94 11.62 1.27 -6.74
CA PRO A 94 12.35 0.12 -7.27
C PRO A 94 13.17 -0.60 -6.18
N PHE A 95 13.78 0.13 -5.24
CA PHE A 95 14.53 -0.47 -4.14
C PHE A 95 13.63 -1.29 -3.21
N PHE A 96 12.45 -0.75 -2.88
CA PHE A 96 11.50 -1.43 -2.02
C PHE A 96 10.95 -2.71 -2.65
N ILE A 97 10.57 -2.65 -3.95
CA ILE A 97 10.11 -3.84 -4.69
C ILE A 97 11.23 -4.88 -4.78
N SER A 98 12.43 -4.44 -5.15
CA SER A 98 13.57 -5.33 -5.31
C SER A 98 13.92 -6.03 -4.00
N PHE A 99 13.86 -5.30 -2.87
CA PHE A 99 14.05 -5.89 -1.56
C PHE A 99 12.93 -6.88 -1.20
N ALA A 100 11.67 -6.55 -1.51
CA ALA A 100 10.55 -7.46 -1.28
C ALA A 100 10.65 -8.73 -2.13
N LEU A 101 11.06 -8.61 -3.40
CA LEU A 101 11.34 -9.77 -4.27
C LEU A 101 12.52 -10.59 -3.77
N ALA A 102 13.63 -9.95 -3.39
CA ALA A 102 14.77 -10.63 -2.79
C ALA A 102 14.35 -11.39 -1.51
N TYR A 103 13.59 -10.76 -0.64
CA TYR A 103 13.03 -11.39 0.56
C TYR A 103 12.11 -12.57 0.25
N LEU A 104 11.36 -12.49 -0.85
CA LEU A 104 10.50 -13.58 -1.31
C LEU A 104 11.32 -14.78 -1.78
N PHE A 105 12.38 -14.54 -2.56
CA PHE A 105 13.20 -15.58 -3.16
C PHE A 105 14.34 -16.10 -2.26
N ASP A 106 14.66 -15.40 -1.18
CA ASP A 106 15.74 -15.75 -0.25
C ASP A 106 15.68 -17.23 0.23
N PRO A 107 14.53 -17.79 0.67
CA PRO A 107 14.49 -19.20 1.08
C PRO A 107 14.77 -20.20 -0.05
N VAL A 108 14.49 -19.82 -1.30
CA VAL A 108 14.82 -20.67 -2.47
C VAL A 108 16.31 -20.62 -2.71
N ALA A 109 16.93 -19.44 -2.58
CA ALA A 109 18.39 -19.30 -2.65
C ALA A 109 19.08 -20.07 -1.52
N ASP A 110 18.58 -19.98 -0.27
CA ASP A 110 19.09 -20.74 0.88
C ASP A 110 18.95 -22.26 0.67
N TRP A 111 17.84 -22.71 0.11
CA TRP A 111 17.65 -24.13 -0.22
C TRP A 111 18.66 -24.61 -1.27
N MET A 112 18.93 -23.82 -2.31
CA MET A 112 19.94 -24.13 -3.32
C MET A 112 21.35 -24.12 -2.71
N GLU A 113 21.65 -23.18 -1.83
CA GLU A 113 22.93 -23.13 -1.09
C GLU A 113 23.11 -24.36 -0.19
N SER A 114 22.04 -24.86 0.44
CA SER A 114 22.07 -26.10 1.22
C SER A 114 22.45 -27.35 0.39
N LYS A 115 22.26 -27.27 -0.92
CA LYS A 115 22.69 -28.29 -1.89
C LYS A 115 24.13 -28.10 -2.38
N ARG A 116 24.97 -27.37 -1.66
CA ARG A 116 26.39 -27.06 -1.96
C ARG A 116 26.59 -26.13 -3.16
N MET A 117 25.57 -25.42 -3.60
CA MET A 117 25.72 -24.41 -4.65
C MET A 117 26.22 -23.10 -4.04
N PRO A 118 27.24 -22.42 -4.60
CA PRO A 118 27.65 -21.11 -4.09
C PRO A 118 26.52 -20.11 -4.28
N ARG A 119 26.30 -19.23 -3.28
CA ARG A 119 25.17 -18.30 -3.25
C ARG A 119 25.02 -17.49 -4.54
N THR A 120 26.13 -17.01 -5.09
CA THR A 120 26.13 -16.24 -6.35
C THR A 120 25.57 -17.07 -7.52
N ALA A 121 25.90 -18.36 -7.62
CA ALA A 121 25.39 -19.25 -8.67
C ALA A 121 23.91 -19.55 -8.45
N ALA A 122 23.47 -19.79 -7.21
CA ALA A 122 22.07 -19.99 -6.86
C ALA A 122 21.23 -18.77 -7.25
N VAL A 123 21.68 -17.56 -6.89
CA VAL A 123 20.98 -16.31 -7.21
C VAL A 123 20.98 -16.05 -8.72
N LEU A 124 22.07 -16.31 -9.43
CA LEU A 124 22.13 -16.17 -10.89
C LEU A 124 21.14 -17.11 -11.59
N LEU A 125 21.08 -18.37 -11.16
CA LEU A 125 20.16 -19.35 -11.72
C LEU A 125 18.70 -18.97 -11.46
N LEU A 126 18.37 -18.54 -10.24
CA LEU A 126 17.04 -18.00 -9.92
C LEU A 126 16.69 -16.78 -10.77
N PHE A 127 17.66 -15.89 -11.00
CA PHE A 127 17.48 -14.70 -11.81
C PHE A 127 17.18 -15.06 -13.27
N VAL A 128 17.99 -15.95 -13.88
CA VAL A 128 17.78 -16.42 -15.25
C VAL A 128 16.42 -17.13 -15.38
N PHE A 129 16.09 -18.00 -14.40
CA PHE A 129 14.80 -18.70 -14.38
C PHE A 129 13.61 -17.73 -14.27
N THR A 130 13.70 -16.74 -13.37
CA THR A 130 12.65 -15.73 -13.21
C THR A 130 12.48 -14.89 -14.47
N ILE A 131 13.58 -14.42 -15.07
CA ILE A 131 13.52 -13.70 -16.35
C ILE A 131 12.94 -14.59 -17.45
N GLY A 132 13.35 -15.86 -17.53
CA GLY A 132 12.78 -16.80 -18.50
C GLY A 132 11.27 -16.93 -18.37
N ILE A 133 10.75 -17.07 -17.15
CA ILE A 133 9.29 -17.10 -16.89
C ILE A 133 8.64 -15.76 -17.29
N LEU A 134 9.23 -14.63 -16.94
CA LEU A 134 8.69 -13.31 -17.30
C LEU A 134 8.65 -13.09 -18.81
N VAL A 135 9.66 -13.57 -19.54
CA VAL A 135 9.69 -13.53 -21.02
C VAL A 135 8.59 -14.42 -21.59
N ILE A 136 8.42 -15.65 -21.09
CA ILE A 136 7.35 -16.55 -21.54
C ILE A 136 5.97 -15.92 -21.29
N ILE A 137 5.74 -15.38 -20.10
CA ILE A 137 4.50 -14.65 -19.77
C ILE A 137 4.33 -13.45 -20.70
N GLY A 138 5.40 -12.69 -20.93
CA GLY A 138 5.38 -11.51 -21.80
C GLY A 138 5.04 -11.83 -23.26
N VAL A 139 5.58 -12.92 -23.80
CA VAL A 139 5.40 -13.29 -25.19
C VAL A 139 4.10 -14.05 -25.44
N ILE A 140 3.63 -14.86 -24.49
CA ILE A 140 2.45 -15.71 -24.67
C ILE A 140 1.21 -15.10 -24.04
N LEU A 141 1.30 -14.73 -22.75
CA LEU A 141 0.12 -14.32 -21.98
C LEU A 141 -0.30 -12.87 -22.28
N ILE A 142 0.65 -11.94 -22.34
CA ILE A 142 0.32 -10.52 -22.55
C ILE A 142 -0.39 -10.29 -23.89
N PRO A 143 0.07 -10.81 -25.05
CA PRO A 143 -0.65 -10.65 -26.31
C PRO A 143 -2.07 -11.23 -26.27
N SER A 144 -2.24 -12.41 -25.67
CA SER A 144 -3.58 -13.02 -25.50
C SER A 144 -4.50 -12.13 -24.68
N LEU A 145 -4.01 -11.58 -23.57
CA LEU A 145 -4.77 -10.67 -22.72
C LEU A 145 -5.11 -9.35 -23.46
N VAL A 146 -4.17 -8.81 -24.24
CA VAL A 146 -4.41 -7.58 -25.02
C VAL A 146 -5.53 -7.81 -26.03
N VAL A 147 -5.54 -8.94 -26.73
CA VAL A 147 -6.60 -9.29 -27.68
C VAL A 147 -7.95 -9.45 -26.96
N GLU A 148 -8.01 -10.19 -25.86
CA GLU A 148 -9.23 -10.36 -25.06
C GLU A 148 -9.75 -9.02 -24.51
N VAL A 149 -8.85 -8.15 -24.02
CA VAL A 149 -9.22 -6.80 -23.54
C VAL A 149 -9.77 -5.95 -24.68
N GLN A 150 -9.11 -5.94 -25.85
CA GLN A 150 -9.59 -5.18 -27.02
C GLN A 150 -10.96 -5.67 -27.49
N GLU A 151 -11.16 -7.01 -27.53
CA GLU A 151 -12.46 -7.60 -27.88
C GLU A 151 -13.53 -7.24 -26.84
N LEU A 152 -13.23 -7.32 -25.56
CA LEU A 152 -14.16 -6.91 -24.50
C LEU A 152 -14.54 -5.44 -24.64
N ILE A 153 -13.55 -4.57 -24.88
CA ILE A 153 -13.76 -3.14 -25.07
C ILE A 153 -14.68 -2.88 -26.28
N SER A 154 -14.47 -3.57 -27.39
CA SER A 154 -15.31 -3.40 -28.59
C SER A 154 -16.78 -3.79 -28.36
N LYS A 155 -17.04 -4.68 -27.38
CA LYS A 155 -18.39 -5.14 -27.02
C LYS A 155 -19.07 -4.27 -25.95
N VAL A 156 -18.36 -3.34 -25.31
CA VAL A 156 -18.95 -2.47 -24.26
C VAL A 156 -20.15 -1.65 -24.74
N PRO A 157 -20.16 -1.06 -25.96
CA PRO A 157 -21.34 -0.35 -26.46
C PRO A 157 -22.56 -1.26 -26.61
N GLU A 158 -22.37 -2.48 -27.12
CA GLU A 158 -23.45 -3.47 -27.26
C GLU A 158 -23.98 -3.89 -25.88
N LEU A 159 -23.09 -4.10 -24.91
CA LEU A 159 -23.41 -4.41 -23.53
C LEU A 159 -24.25 -3.29 -22.88
N ALA A 160 -23.86 -2.04 -23.08
CA ALA A 160 -24.59 -0.88 -22.59
C ALA A 160 -26.02 -0.81 -23.15
N LEU A 161 -26.19 -1.08 -24.44
CA LEU A 161 -27.50 -1.14 -25.07
C LEU A 161 -28.35 -2.32 -24.53
N ARG A 162 -27.80 -3.52 -24.46
CA ARG A 162 -28.47 -4.70 -23.88
C ARG A 162 -28.91 -4.48 -22.44
N LEU A 163 -28.03 -3.89 -21.61
CA LEU A 163 -28.38 -3.55 -20.23
C LEU A 163 -29.52 -2.53 -20.19
N THR A 164 -29.46 -1.51 -21.02
CA THR A 164 -30.52 -0.50 -21.12
C THR A 164 -31.86 -1.14 -21.47
N ASP A 165 -31.88 -2.06 -22.45
CA ASP A 165 -33.10 -2.76 -22.88
C ASP A 165 -33.67 -3.69 -21.80
N LEU A 166 -32.79 -4.43 -21.08
CA LEU A 166 -33.21 -5.29 -19.97
C LEU A 166 -33.79 -4.46 -18.81
N VAL A 167 -33.13 -3.36 -18.48
CA VAL A 167 -33.61 -2.45 -17.45
C VAL A 167 -34.95 -1.84 -17.82
N LYS A 168 -35.13 -1.39 -19.09
CA LYS A 168 -36.40 -0.86 -19.59
C LYS A 168 -37.53 -1.89 -19.55
N LYS A 169 -37.24 -3.18 -19.78
CA LYS A 169 -38.27 -4.25 -19.79
C LYS A 169 -38.64 -4.72 -18.40
N SER A 170 -37.66 -4.87 -17.50
CA SER A 170 -37.85 -5.53 -16.21
C SER A 170 -38.11 -4.57 -15.06
N LEU A 171 -37.57 -3.36 -15.12
CA LEU A 171 -37.58 -2.41 -14.01
C LEU A 171 -38.90 -1.71 -13.74
N PRO A 172 -39.79 -1.44 -14.72
CA PRO A 172 -41.07 -0.75 -14.44
C PRO A 172 -41.90 -1.45 -13.36
N HIS A 173 -41.89 -2.79 -13.35
CA HIS A 173 -42.63 -3.57 -12.36
C HIS A 173 -42.01 -3.47 -10.96
N VAL A 174 -40.68 -3.42 -10.87
CA VAL A 174 -39.96 -3.29 -9.59
C VAL A 174 -40.03 -1.87 -9.03
N LEU A 175 -39.88 -0.85 -9.90
CA LEU A 175 -39.94 0.55 -9.50
C LEU A 175 -41.35 0.96 -9.04
N ASN A 176 -42.40 0.46 -9.69
CA ASN A 176 -43.78 0.65 -9.25
C ASN A 176 -44.02 0.02 -7.87
N PHE A 177 -43.40 -1.14 -7.59
CA PHE A 177 -43.45 -1.77 -6.27
C PHE A 177 -42.74 -0.94 -5.18
N LEU A 178 -41.66 -0.23 -5.55
CA LEU A 178 -40.87 0.60 -4.63
C LEU A 178 -41.34 2.06 -4.56
N ASN A 179 -42.43 2.44 -5.27
CA ASN A 179 -42.92 3.83 -5.37
C ASN A 179 -41.84 4.81 -5.89
N ILE A 180 -40.95 4.38 -6.77
CA ILE A 180 -39.94 5.22 -7.39
C ILE A 180 -40.45 5.66 -8.76
N ASP A 181 -40.35 6.96 -9.07
CA ASP A 181 -40.72 7.49 -10.37
C ASP A 181 -39.80 6.93 -11.46
N TYR A 182 -40.43 6.22 -12.41
CA TYR A 182 -39.73 5.58 -13.53
C TYR A 182 -39.05 6.61 -14.43
N ASP A 183 -39.70 7.74 -14.70
CA ASP A 183 -39.18 8.76 -15.62
C ASP A 183 -37.96 9.46 -15.05
N GLU A 184 -37.94 9.72 -13.75
CA GLU A 184 -36.78 10.28 -13.04
C GLU A 184 -35.63 9.28 -13.01
N PHE A 185 -35.90 8.01 -12.71
CA PHE A 185 -34.91 6.93 -12.71
C PHE A 185 -34.35 6.68 -14.12
N GLN A 186 -35.19 6.73 -15.15
CA GLN A 186 -34.77 6.57 -16.54
C GLN A 186 -33.76 7.64 -16.92
N ARG A 187 -34.05 8.92 -16.67
CA ARG A 187 -33.16 10.05 -17.00
C ARG A 187 -31.87 10.05 -16.18
N SER A 188 -31.96 9.76 -14.90
CA SER A 188 -30.84 9.87 -13.97
C SER A 188 -29.87 8.67 -14.05
N VAL A 189 -30.34 7.47 -14.38
CA VAL A 189 -29.56 6.25 -14.37
C VAL A 189 -29.47 5.63 -15.76
N ILE A 190 -30.61 5.27 -16.38
CA ILE A 190 -30.65 4.46 -17.59
C ILE A 190 -30.00 5.19 -18.76
N ASP A 191 -30.38 6.43 -19.02
CA ASP A 191 -29.87 7.22 -20.16
C ASP A 191 -28.39 7.65 -19.95
N GLN A 192 -27.85 7.48 -18.75
CA GLN A 192 -26.43 7.72 -18.46
C GLN A 192 -25.56 6.48 -18.66
N ILE A 193 -26.13 5.26 -18.72
CA ILE A 193 -25.36 4.02 -18.87
C ILE A 193 -24.45 4.06 -20.10
N PRO A 194 -24.93 4.39 -21.32
CA PRO A 194 -24.06 4.45 -22.50
C PRO A 194 -22.94 5.49 -22.35
N LYS A 195 -23.27 6.68 -21.87
CA LYS A 195 -22.29 7.77 -21.69
C LYS A 195 -21.19 7.40 -20.67
N ARG A 196 -21.59 6.78 -19.56
CA ARG A 196 -20.61 6.30 -18.56
C ARG A 196 -19.78 5.15 -19.09
N ALA A 197 -20.36 4.25 -19.90
CA ALA A 197 -19.64 3.20 -20.58
C ALA A 197 -18.54 3.76 -21.49
N GLU A 198 -18.84 4.79 -22.29
CA GLU A 198 -17.84 5.49 -23.12
C GLU A 198 -16.71 6.11 -22.30
N VAL A 199 -17.02 6.77 -21.17
CA VAL A 199 -16.00 7.35 -20.28
C VAL A 199 -15.12 6.27 -19.66
N VAL A 200 -15.69 5.15 -19.23
CA VAL A 200 -14.93 4.01 -18.69
C VAL A 200 -14.02 3.44 -19.79
N LEU A 201 -14.56 3.25 -20.98
CA LEU A 201 -13.82 2.78 -22.15
C LEU A 201 -12.67 3.71 -22.52
N TYR A 202 -12.91 5.00 -22.57
CA TYR A 202 -11.88 6.01 -22.80
C TYR A 202 -10.77 5.96 -21.73
N ASN A 203 -11.14 5.83 -20.46
CA ASN A 203 -10.16 5.75 -19.38
C ASN A 203 -9.35 4.44 -19.41
N ILE A 204 -9.96 3.31 -19.79
CA ILE A 204 -9.27 2.04 -20.00
C ILE A 204 -8.29 2.16 -21.17
N LEU A 205 -8.75 2.66 -22.32
CA LEU A 205 -7.91 2.88 -23.49
C LEU A 205 -6.75 3.84 -23.19
N LYS A 206 -7.02 4.95 -22.50
CA LYS A 206 -5.99 5.89 -22.05
C LYS A 206 -5.01 5.21 -21.08
N GLY A 207 -5.48 4.35 -20.19
CA GLY A 207 -4.62 3.54 -19.32
C GLY A 207 -3.70 2.62 -20.13
N ILE A 208 -4.24 1.91 -21.11
CA ILE A 208 -3.48 1.02 -22.01
C ILE A 208 -2.49 1.80 -22.88
N THR A 209 -2.90 2.94 -23.43
CA THR A 209 -2.04 3.78 -24.29
C THR A 209 -1.01 4.59 -23.48
N SER A 210 -1.29 4.92 -22.22
CA SER A 210 -0.32 5.53 -21.32
C SER A 210 0.81 4.58 -20.89
N ILE A 211 0.66 3.27 -21.14
CA ILE A 211 1.76 2.31 -21.13
C ILE A 211 2.84 2.73 -22.16
N GLY A 212 2.51 3.54 -23.15
CA GLY A 212 3.47 4.14 -24.11
C GLY A 212 4.40 5.22 -23.52
N SER A 213 4.15 5.76 -22.31
CA SER A 213 5.14 6.57 -21.57
C SER A 213 6.24 5.68 -20.95
N PHE A 214 6.61 4.66 -21.70
CA PHE A 214 7.40 3.50 -21.34
C PHE A 214 8.88 3.81 -21.06
N LEU A 215 9.39 4.94 -21.54
CA LEU A 215 10.82 5.27 -21.37
C LEU A 215 11.23 5.45 -19.90
N GLY A 216 10.37 6.07 -19.08
CA GLY A 216 10.60 6.17 -17.64
C GLY A 216 10.40 4.85 -16.89
N GLN A 217 9.58 3.95 -17.46
CA GLN A 217 9.31 2.62 -16.87
C GLN A 217 10.35 1.57 -17.30
N ILE A 218 10.99 1.72 -18.45
CA ILE A 218 12.11 0.86 -18.88
C ILE A 218 13.25 0.91 -17.86
N PHE A 219 13.56 2.10 -17.33
CA PHE A 219 14.56 2.23 -16.28
C PHE A 219 14.20 1.39 -15.04
N ASN A 220 12.96 1.45 -14.60
CA ASN A 220 12.48 0.64 -13.48
C ASN A 220 12.44 -0.87 -13.83
N LEU A 221 12.08 -1.22 -15.05
CA LEU A 221 12.02 -2.60 -15.53
C LEU A 221 13.40 -3.26 -15.54
N ILE A 222 14.45 -2.50 -15.79
CA ILE A 222 15.85 -2.99 -15.75
C ILE A 222 16.40 -2.89 -14.32
N LEU A 223 16.09 -1.82 -13.60
CA LEU A 223 16.64 -1.55 -12.27
C LEU A 223 16.13 -2.55 -11.24
N ILE A 224 14.82 -2.90 -11.25
CA ILE A 224 14.22 -3.82 -10.28
C ILE A 224 14.90 -5.21 -10.31
N PRO A 225 15.05 -5.90 -11.45
CA PRO A 225 15.78 -7.17 -11.49
C PRO A 225 17.22 -7.06 -11.01
N ILE A 226 17.95 -6.04 -11.42
CA ILE A 226 19.34 -5.81 -11.02
C ILE A 226 19.44 -5.63 -9.50
N LEU A 227 18.64 -4.74 -8.93
CA LEU A 227 18.60 -4.51 -7.49
C LEU A 227 18.17 -5.79 -6.74
N THR A 228 17.19 -6.54 -7.26
CA THR A 228 16.77 -7.82 -6.68
C THR A 228 17.93 -8.81 -6.63
N PHE A 229 18.71 -8.89 -7.70
CA PHE A 229 19.90 -9.74 -7.73
C PHE A 229 20.92 -9.34 -6.65
N TYR A 230 21.24 -8.06 -6.52
CA TYR A 230 22.17 -7.58 -5.50
C TYR A 230 21.63 -7.77 -4.08
N PHE A 231 20.37 -7.42 -3.82
CA PHE A 231 19.76 -7.64 -2.52
C PHE A 231 19.73 -9.12 -2.14
N LEU A 232 19.40 -10.00 -3.07
CA LEU A 232 19.34 -11.46 -2.83
C LEU A 232 20.72 -12.05 -2.58
N LYS A 233 21.72 -11.61 -3.36
CA LYS A 233 23.11 -12.04 -3.20
C LYS A 233 23.67 -11.64 -1.83
N ASP A 234 23.45 -10.39 -1.43
CA ASP A 234 24.02 -9.84 -0.20
C ASP A 234 23.03 -9.87 0.98
N PHE A 235 21.92 -10.63 0.87
CA PHE A 235 20.84 -10.66 1.85
C PHE A 235 21.32 -11.04 3.25
N ASN A 236 22.21 -12.05 3.35
CA ASN A 236 22.78 -12.49 4.62
C ASN A 236 23.66 -11.39 5.24
N LYS A 237 24.50 -10.72 4.44
CA LYS A 237 25.34 -9.60 4.91
C LYS A 237 24.49 -8.41 5.40
N LEU A 238 23.42 -8.09 4.66
CA LEU A 238 22.48 -7.04 5.06
C LEU A 238 21.82 -7.34 6.41
N SER A 239 21.51 -8.61 6.61
CA SER A 239 20.94 -9.14 7.84
C SER A 239 21.94 -9.07 9.01
N GLU A 240 23.20 -9.38 8.79
CA GLU A 240 24.29 -9.26 9.79
C GLU A 240 24.54 -7.78 10.11
N TRP A 241 24.62 -6.94 9.09
CA TRP A 241 24.79 -5.50 9.26
C TRP A 241 23.69 -4.89 10.17
N THR A 242 22.42 -5.24 9.92
CA THR A 242 21.32 -4.77 10.82
C THR A 242 21.47 -5.29 12.24
N PHE A 243 22.04 -6.49 12.45
CA PHE A 243 22.29 -7.03 13.77
C PHE A 243 23.42 -6.29 14.51
N ASP A 244 24.45 -5.82 13.80
CA ASP A 244 25.57 -5.10 14.40
C ASP A 244 25.21 -3.72 14.94
N PHE A 245 24.18 -3.08 14.38
CA PHE A 245 23.62 -1.83 14.94
C PHE A 245 22.90 -2.02 16.26
N VAL A 246 22.54 -3.26 16.63
CA VAL A 246 21.80 -3.53 17.86
C VAL A 246 22.75 -3.59 19.04
N PRO A 247 22.60 -2.72 20.08
CA PRO A 247 23.39 -2.79 21.29
C PRO A 247 23.33 -4.18 21.94
N LYS A 248 24.44 -4.66 22.48
CA LYS A 248 24.57 -6.02 23.06
C LYS A 248 23.42 -6.37 24.02
N ARG A 249 22.95 -5.39 24.81
CA ARG A 249 21.84 -5.54 25.77
C ARG A 249 20.52 -6.01 25.09
N PHE A 250 20.27 -5.62 23.85
CA PHE A 250 19.00 -5.89 23.14
C PHE A 250 19.10 -7.01 22.11
N ARG A 251 20.27 -7.62 21.90
CA ARG A 251 20.49 -8.64 20.84
C ARG A 251 19.56 -9.85 20.97
N ASN A 252 19.34 -10.38 22.16
CA ASN A 252 18.44 -11.54 22.36
C ASN A 252 16.98 -11.17 22.03
N ILE A 253 16.58 -9.96 22.40
CA ILE A 253 15.24 -9.44 22.10
C ILE A 253 15.09 -9.25 20.59
N TYR A 254 16.09 -8.68 19.94
CA TYR A 254 16.11 -8.48 18.49
C TYR A 254 16.00 -9.81 17.72
N ILE A 255 16.78 -10.83 18.09
CA ILE A 255 16.75 -12.16 17.44
C ILE A 255 15.34 -12.75 17.53
N PHE A 256 14.72 -12.70 18.72
CA PHE A 256 13.36 -13.20 18.94
C PHE A 256 12.33 -12.49 18.05
N TYR A 257 12.32 -11.14 18.04
CA TYR A 257 11.39 -10.37 17.24
C TYR A 257 11.67 -10.54 15.74
N ARG A 258 12.92 -10.51 15.32
CA ARG A 258 13.31 -10.73 13.93
C ARG A 258 12.79 -12.07 13.40
N TRP A 259 13.01 -13.17 14.13
CA TRP A 259 12.53 -14.48 13.73
C TRP A 259 11.00 -14.51 13.59
N ARG A 260 10.30 -13.92 14.54
CA ARG A 260 8.83 -13.89 14.54
C ARG A 260 8.27 -13.02 13.42
N VAL A 261 8.80 -11.82 13.24
CA VAL A 261 8.43 -10.90 12.16
C VAL A 261 8.70 -11.53 10.79
N ASN A 262 9.88 -12.14 10.62
CA ASN A 262 10.23 -12.85 9.39
C ASN A 262 9.26 -14.00 9.10
N ARG A 263 8.85 -14.75 10.11
CA ARG A 263 7.86 -15.82 9.95
C ARG A 263 6.48 -15.32 9.55
N ILE A 264 6.04 -14.17 10.10
CA ILE A 264 4.75 -13.56 9.77
C ILE A 264 4.79 -12.96 8.36
N LEU A 265 5.72 -12.04 8.09
CA LEU A 265 5.82 -11.34 6.81
C LEU A 265 6.12 -12.31 5.67
N GLY A 266 7.17 -13.12 5.80
CA GLY A 266 7.59 -14.05 4.76
C GLY A 266 6.58 -15.17 4.52
N GLY A 267 5.97 -15.67 5.59
CA GLY A 267 4.92 -16.69 5.48
C GLY A 267 3.68 -16.16 4.77
N TYR A 268 3.26 -14.92 5.09
CA TYR A 268 2.12 -14.28 4.44
C TYR A 268 2.40 -13.97 2.97
N LEU A 269 3.49 -13.24 2.67
CA LEU A 269 3.77 -12.80 1.29
C LEU A 269 3.94 -13.99 0.33
N ARG A 270 4.70 -15.00 0.73
CA ARG A 270 4.89 -16.22 -0.08
C ARG A 270 3.59 -17.01 -0.22
N GLY A 271 2.87 -17.18 0.89
CA GLY A 271 1.59 -17.85 0.88
C GLY A 271 0.59 -17.16 -0.04
N GLN A 272 0.48 -15.83 0.05
CA GLN A 272 -0.47 -15.05 -0.74
C GLN A 272 -0.20 -15.17 -2.26
N ILE A 273 1.08 -15.14 -2.69
CA ILE A 273 1.42 -15.33 -4.12
C ILE A 273 0.98 -16.72 -4.61
N ILE A 274 1.23 -17.76 -3.81
CA ILE A 274 0.80 -19.12 -4.16
C ILE A 274 -0.75 -19.19 -4.23
N VAL A 275 -1.45 -18.62 -3.25
CA VAL A 275 -2.92 -18.56 -3.25
C VAL A 275 -3.43 -17.82 -4.49
N CYS A 276 -2.90 -16.64 -4.79
CA CYS A 276 -3.26 -15.84 -5.97
C CYS A 276 -3.08 -16.64 -7.27
N THR A 277 -1.96 -17.36 -7.40
CA THR A 277 -1.68 -18.20 -8.57
C THR A 277 -2.68 -19.34 -8.69
N ILE A 278 -2.92 -20.07 -7.61
CA ILE A 278 -3.86 -21.21 -7.61
C ILE A 278 -5.29 -20.74 -7.90
N VAL A 279 -5.75 -19.69 -7.23
CA VAL A 279 -7.11 -19.15 -7.42
C VAL A 279 -7.30 -18.62 -8.85
N GLY A 280 -6.32 -17.90 -9.38
CA GLY A 280 -6.35 -17.43 -10.76
C GLY A 280 -6.41 -18.56 -11.78
N LEU A 281 -5.57 -19.59 -11.61
CA LEU A 281 -5.57 -20.78 -12.48
C LEU A 281 -6.89 -21.55 -12.38
N LEU A 282 -7.37 -21.85 -11.17
CA LEU A 282 -8.63 -22.57 -10.98
C LEU A 282 -9.82 -21.81 -11.58
N THR A 283 -9.88 -20.49 -11.40
CA THR A 283 -10.93 -19.66 -12.00
C THR A 283 -10.84 -19.67 -13.52
N GLY A 284 -9.66 -19.45 -14.11
CA GLY A 284 -9.47 -19.45 -15.55
C GLY A 284 -9.79 -20.80 -16.18
N ILE A 285 -9.31 -21.89 -15.61
CA ILE A 285 -9.59 -23.26 -16.05
C ILE A 285 -11.08 -23.57 -15.91
N GLY A 286 -11.69 -23.28 -14.76
CA GLY A 286 -13.11 -23.55 -14.51
C GLY A 286 -14.01 -22.83 -15.51
N LEU A 287 -13.76 -21.55 -15.77
CA LEU A 287 -14.50 -20.76 -16.76
C LEU A 287 -14.27 -21.26 -18.20
N SER A 288 -13.03 -21.67 -18.53
CA SER A 288 -12.68 -22.23 -19.84
C SER A 288 -13.42 -23.56 -20.11
N ILE A 289 -13.47 -24.45 -19.12
CA ILE A 289 -14.21 -25.73 -19.22
C ILE A 289 -15.70 -25.48 -19.50
N LEU A 290 -16.28 -24.47 -18.82
CA LEU A 290 -17.67 -24.09 -19.01
C LEU A 290 -17.93 -23.21 -20.24
N ARG A 291 -16.88 -22.97 -21.04
CA ARG A 291 -16.92 -22.17 -22.30
C ARG A 291 -17.42 -20.74 -22.08
N ILE A 292 -17.04 -20.13 -20.96
CA ILE A 292 -17.30 -18.70 -20.71
C ILE A 292 -16.26 -17.87 -21.51
N PRO A 293 -16.69 -16.86 -22.27
CA PRO A 293 -15.75 -16.00 -22.98
C PRO A 293 -14.83 -15.22 -22.03
N PHE A 294 -13.65 -14.86 -22.51
CA PHE A 294 -12.65 -14.12 -21.74
C PHE A 294 -12.18 -14.85 -20.45
N ALA A 295 -12.24 -16.18 -20.44
CA ALA A 295 -11.91 -16.99 -19.27
C ALA A 295 -10.46 -16.79 -18.80
N ILE A 296 -9.51 -16.61 -19.74
CA ILE A 296 -8.10 -16.35 -19.41
C ILE A 296 -7.95 -14.98 -18.75
N LEU A 297 -8.56 -13.96 -19.33
CA LEU A 297 -8.56 -12.59 -18.75
C LEU A 297 -9.14 -12.59 -17.35
N VAL A 298 -10.31 -13.18 -17.15
CA VAL A 298 -10.95 -13.26 -15.83
C VAL A 298 -10.10 -14.03 -14.85
N GLY A 299 -9.53 -15.16 -15.24
CA GLY A 299 -8.65 -15.97 -14.37
C GLY A 299 -7.40 -15.21 -13.94
N VAL A 300 -6.71 -14.56 -14.88
CA VAL A 300 -5.52 -13.76 -14.59
C VAL A 300 -5.87 -12.56 -13.69
N MET A 301 -6.94 -11.84 -14.01
CA MET A 301 -7.41 -10.72 -13.19
C MET A 301 -7.83 -11.16 -11.79
N THR A 302 -8.51 -12.32 -11.67
CA THR A 302 -8.83 -12.90 -10.37
C THR A 302 -7.57 -13.19 -9.57
N GLY A 303 -6.56 -13.82 -10.16
CA GLY A 303 -5.28 -14.09 -9.50
C GLY A 303 -4.57 -12.82 -9.05
N ILE A 304 -4.45 -11.81 -9.93
CA ILE A 304 -3.78 -10.54 -9.60
C ILE A 304 -4.55 -9.77 -8.52
N LEU A 305 -5.85 -9.64 -8.66
CA LEU A 305 -6.67 -8.87 -7.73
C LEU A 305 -6.82 -9.56 -6.37
N ASN A 306 -6.69 -10.89 -6.31
CA ASN A 306 -6.76 -11.66 -5.06
C ASN A 306 -5.63 -11.35 -4.07
N ILE A 307 -4.60 -10.58 -4.51
CA ILE A 307 -3.59 -10.04 -3.59
C ILE A 307 -4.20 -9.07 -2.58
N ILE A 308 -5.36 -8.48 -2.91
CA ILE A 308 -6.11 -7.56 -2.05
C ILE A 308 -7.32 -8.31 -1.49
N PRO A 309 -7.31 -8.66 -0.19
CA PRO A 309 -8.40 -9.42 0.43
C PRO A 309 -9.77 -8.76 0.20
N TYR A 310 -10.76 -9.55 -0.09
CA TYR A 310 -12.15 -9.18 -0.39
C TYR A 310 -12.35 -8.37 -1.69
N ILE A 311 -11.55 -7.34 -1.94
CA ILE A 311 -11.68 -6.50 -3.14
C ILE A 311 -11.46 -7.33 -4.40
N GLY A 312 -10.45 -8.20 -4.39
CA GLY A 312 -10.14 -9.08 -5.51
C GLY A 312 -11.33 -9.92 -5.96
N LEU A 313 -12.01 -10.56 -4.99
CA LEU A 313 -13.19 -11.37 -5.27
C LEU A 313 -14.31 -10.57 -5.95
N TYR A 314 -14.71 -9.43 -5.36
CA TYR A 314 -15.86 -8.68 -5.88
C TYR A 314 -15.57 -8.07 -7.25
N VAL A 315 -14.38 -7.53 -7.47
CA VAL A 315 -14.00 -6.93 -8.75
C VAL A 315 -13.88 -7.99 -9.85
N SER A 316 -13.27 -9.15 -9.55
CA SER A 316 -13.14 -10.24 -10.52
C SER A 316 -14.48 -10.92 -10.82
N LEU A 317 -15.35 -11.09 -9.82
CA LEU A 317 -16.70 -11.58 -10.03
C LEU A 317 -17.52 -10.62 -10.89
N ALA A 318 -17.45 -9.32 -10.62
CA ALA A 318 -18.13 -8.32 -11.46
C ALA A 318 -17.65 -8.38 -12.93
N LEU A 319 -16.32 -8.50 -13.13
CA LEU A 319 -15.75 -8.68 -14.48
C LEU A 319 -16.26 -9.97 -15.13
N ALA A 320 -16.28 -11.09 -14.42
CA ALA A 320 -16.80 -12.36 -14.91
C ALA A 320 -18.28 -12.28 -15.30
N LEU A 321 -19.11 -11.68 -14.44
CA LEU A 321 -20.54 -11.49 -14.75
C LEU A 321 -20.73 -10.59 -15.99
N LEU A 322 -19.92 -9.56 -16.15
CA LEU A 322 -19.92 -8.71 -17.32
C LEU A 322 -19.64 -9.52 -18.60
N THR A 323 -18.65 -10.41 -18.56
CA THR A 323 -18.36 -11.29 -19.72
C THR A 323 -19.48 -12.30 -19.97
N GLY A 324 -20.14 -12.80 -18.91
CA GLY A 324 -21.31 -13.68 -19.02
C GLY A 324 -22.50 -13.01 -19.69
N PHE A 325 -22.70 -11.71 -19.50
CA PHE A 325 -23.75 -10.94 -20.18
C PHE A 325 -23.57 -10.85 -21.69
N LEU A 326 -22.33 -10.99 -22.18
CA LEU A 326 -22.02 -10.96 -23.62
C LEU A 326 -22.33 -12.28 -24.34
N THR A 327 -22.70 -13.33 -23.59
CA THR A 327 -23.07 -14.63 -24.18
C THR A 327 -24.49 -14.61 -24.76
N PRO A 328 -24.80 -15.52 -25.66
CA PRO A 328 -26.17 -15.67 -26.16
C PRO A 328 -27.21 -16.03 -25.08
N GLU A 329 -26.76 -16.75 -24.04
CA GLU A 329 -27.57 -17.21 -22.92
C GLU A 329 -27.06 -16.63 -21.59
N PRO A 330 -27.30 -15.34 -21.30
CA PRO A 330 -26.69 -14.67 -20.16
C PRO A 330 -27.00 -15.31 -18.81
N LEU A 331 -28.26 -15.76 -18.61
CA LEU A 331 -28.68 -16.36 -17.33
C LEU A 331 -27.90 -17.66 -17.05
N ILE A 332 -27.75 -18.52 -18.05
CA ILE A 332 -27.00 -19.77 -17.93
C ILE A 332 -25.51 -19.48 -17.67
N ALA A 333 -24.95 -18.49 -18.37
CA ALA A 333 -23.57 -18.09 -18.17
C ALA A 333 -23.35 -17.55 -16.75
N MET A 334 -24.25 -16.73 -16.22
CA MET A 334 -24.16 -16.23 -14.83
C MET A 334 -24.22 -17.34 -13.79
N ILE A 335 -25.11 -18.35 -13.99
CA ILE A 335 -25.16 -19.51 -13.11
C ILE A 335 -23.83 -20.28 -13.15
N LYS A 336 -23.29 -20.54 -14.34
CA LYS A 336 -21.97 -21.19 -14.51
C LYS A 336 -20.85 -20.42 -13.81
N ILE A 337 -20.80 -19.10 -14.00
CA ILE A 337 -19.83 -18.22 -13.32
C ILE A 337 -19.99 -18.30 -11.81
N GLY A 338 -21.23 -18.20 -11.32
CA GLY A 338 -21.55 -18.31 -9.90
C GLY A 338 -21.06 -19.63 -9.30
N VAL A 339 -21.27 -20.75 -9.98
CA VAL A 339 -20.80 -22.07 -9.57
C VAL A 339 -19.28 -22.12 -9.49
N VAL A 340 -18.57 -21.64 -10.53
CA VAL A 340 -17.09 -21.63 -10.52
C VAL A 340 -16.57 -20.78 -9.38
N PHE A 341 -17.08 -19.56 -9.21
CA PHE A 341 -16.64 -18.67 -8.13
C PHE A 341 -16.96 -19.25 -6.76
N LEU A 342 -18.13 -19.83 -6.56
CA LEU A 342 -18.50 -20.46 -5.30
C LEU A 342 -17.54 -21.63 -4.95
N LEU A 343 -17.24 -22.48 -5.91
CA LEU A 343 -16.33 -23.61 -5.71
C LEU A 343 -14.88 -23.13 -5.45
N VAL A 344 -14.37 -22.21 -6.26
CA VAL A 344 -13.01 -21.71 -6.13
C VAL A 344 -12.85 -20.93 -4.82
N GLN A 345 -13.80 -20.07 -4.47
CA GLN A 345 -13.76 -19.31 -3.22
C GLN A 345 -13.95 -20.21 -1.99
N GLY A 346 -14.81 -21.23 -2.11
CA GLY A 346 -14.94 -22.24 -1.06
C GLY A 346 -13.62 -23.01 -0.86
N LEU A 347 -12.98 -23.45 -1.93
CA LEU A 347 -11.67 -24.09 -1.86
C LEU A 347 -10.61 -23.14 -1.29
N GLU A 348 -10.61 -21.88 -1.70
CA GLU A 348 -9.70 -20.88 -1.13
C GLU A 348 -9.89 -20.71 0.37
N ALA A 349 -11.13 -20.46 0.82
CA ALA A 349 -11.42 -20.13 2.20
C ALA A 349 -11.18 -21.33 3.16
N TYR A 350 -11.57 -22.53 2.74
CA TYR A 350 -11.55 -23.70 3.63
C TYR A 350 -10.35 -24.63 3.44
N VAL A 351 -9.66 -24.56 2.31
CA VAL A 351 -8.56 -25.49 2.01
C VAL A 351 -7.24 -24.77 1.71
N ILE A 352 -7.25 -23.86 0.74
CA ILE A 352 -6.01 -23.30 0.19
C ILE A 352 -5.40 -22.31 1.19
N SER A 353 -6.16 -21.31 1.61
CA SER A 353 -5.68 -20.28 2.54
C SER A 353 -5.27 -20.84 3.91
N PRO A 354 -6.04 -21.74 4.58
CA PRO A 354 -5.60 -22.35 5.84
C PRO A 354 -4.32 -23.18 5.72
N LYS A 355 -4.16 -23.92 4.62
CA LYS A 355 -2.95 -24.74 4.41
C LYS A 355 -1.71 -23.93 4.04
N ILE A 356 -1.86 -22.88 3.24
CA ILE A 356 -0.74 -22.13 2.65
C ILE A 356 -0.38 -20.93 3.51
N VAL A 357 -1.35 -20.07 3.83
CA VAL A 357 -1.15 -18.88 4.66
C VAL A 357 -1.22 -19.24 6.13
N GLY A 358 -2.13 -20.15 6.50
CA GLY A 358 -2.34 -20.65 7.85
C GLY A 358 -2.96 -19.60 8.77
N GLU A 359 -3.12 -19.95 10.07
CA GLU A 359 -3.60 -19.05 11.13
C GLU A 359 -2.59 -17.93 11.51
N ARG A 360 -1.57 -17.73 10.68
CA ARG A 360 -0.39 -16.92 11.00
C ARG A 360 -0.68 -15.44 11.18
N VAL A 361 -1.77 -14.95 10.61
CA VAL A 361 -2.14 -13.53 10.69
C VAL A 361 -3.01 -13.24 11.91
N GLY A 362 -3.93 -14.14 12.27
CA GLY A 362 -4.78 -14.04 13.45
C GLY A 362 -5.56 -12.73 13.59
N LEU A 363 -5.76 -11.99 12.49
CA LEU A 363 -6.48 -10.72 12.47
C LEU A 363 -7.98 -10.96 12.32
N HIS A 364 -8.78 -10.14 13.02
CA HIS A 364 -10.21 -10.09 12.77
C HIS A 364 -10.49 -9.52 11.36
N PRO A 365 -11.50 -9.99 10.60
CA PRO A 365 -11.79 -9.50 9.25
C PRO A 365 -11.87 -7.96 9.13
N LEU A 366 -12.50 -7.30 10.10
CA LEU A 366 -12.54 -5.83 10.14
C LEU A 366 -11.15 -5.19 10.24
N ALA A 367 -10.23 -5.80 11.00
CA ALA A 367 -8.86 -5.31 11.10
C ALA A 367 -8.09 -5.47 9.79
N VAL A 368 -8.38 -6.52 9.00
CA VAL A 368 -7.82 -6.70 7.65
C VAL A 368 -8.29 -5.59 6.74
N ILE A 369 -9.61 -5.33 6.65
CA ILE A 369 -10.17 -4.25 5.82
C ILE A 369 -9.59 -2.91 6.24
N PHE A 370 -9.60 -2.61 7.55
CA PHE A 370 -9.10 -1.35 8.08
C PHE A 370 -7.60 -1.14 7.79
N SER A 371 -6.79 -2.20 7.92
CA SER A 371 -5.37 -2.14 7.59
C SER A 371 -5.14 -1.85 6.11
N VAL A 372 -5.87 -2.52 5.22
CA VAL A 372 -5.79 -2.28 3.77
C VAL A 372 -6.14 -0.82 3.45
N LEU A 373 -7.22 -0.27 4.02
CA LEU A 373 -7.65 1.11 3.79
C LEU A 373 -6.64 2.12 4.32
N ILE A 374 -6.13 1.96 5.55
CA ILE A 374 -5.15 2.87 6.13
C ILE A 374 -3.85 2.83 5.34
N PHE A 375 -3.26 1.65 5.18
CA PHE A 375 -1.98 1.54 4.50
C PHE A 375 -2.05 1.97 3.03
N SER A 376 -3.19 1.75 2.35
CA SER A 376 -3.39 2.26 0.99
C SER A 376 -3.40 3.80 0.93
N ARG A 377 -3.92 4.47 1.96
CA ARG A 377 -3.92 5.94 2.02
C ARG A 377 -2.52 6.51 2.12
N PHE A 378 -1.61 5.85 2.86
CA PHE A 378 -0.24 6.31 3.06
C PHE A 378 0.73 5.83 1.98
N LEU A 379 0.61 4.58 1.52
CA LEU A 379 1.56 3.91 0.63
C LEU A 379 0.97 3.60 -0.76
N GLY A 380 -0.26 4.08 -1.04
CA GLY A 380 -0.93 3.82 -2.31
C GLY A 380 -1.14 2.32 -2.55
N PHE A 381 -0.91 1.88 -3.78
CA PHE A 381 -1.07 0.47 -4.19
C PHE A 381 -0.29 -0.51 -3.31
N TRP A 382 0.91 -0.15 -2.87
CA TRP A 382 1.73 -0.99 -2.00
C TRP A 382 1.13 -1.20 -0.62
N GLY A 383 0.42 -0.20 -0.13
CA GLY A 383 -0.33 -0.31 1.11
C GLY A 383 -1.42 -1.39 1.07
N LEU A 384 -2.01 -1.64 -0.10
CA LEU A 384 -2.97 -2.74 -0.29
C LEU A 384 -2.30 -4.12 -0.07
N ILE A 385 -1.04 -4.26 -0.49
CA ILE A 385 -0.29 -5.52 -0.41
C ILE A 385 0.29 -5.75 0.99
N ILE A 386 0.98 -4.73 1.53
CA ILE A 386 1.71 -4.87 2.79
C ILE A 386 0.88 -4.52 4.02
N GLY A 387 -0.31 -3.97 3.85
CA GLY A 387 -1.16 -3.53 4.96
C GLY A 387 -1.51 -4.67 5.92
N VAL A 388 -1.96 -5.80 5.39
CA VAL A 388 -2.34 -6.98 6.18
C VAL A 388 -1.16 -7.56 6.96
N PRO A 389 -0.01 -7.89 6.33
CA PRO A 389 1.12 -8.43 7.08
C PRO A 389 1.70 -7.43 8.08
N THR A 390 1.68 -6.12 7.78
CA THR A 390 2.12 -5.10 8.73
C THR A 390 1.19 -5.03 9.94
N ALA A 391 -0.13 -5.07 9.74
CA ALA A 391 -1.09 -5.13 10.82
C ALA A 391 -0.93 -6.40 11.68
N ALA A 392 -0.59 -7.53 11.06
CA ALA A 392 -0.29 -8.76 11.79
C ALA A 392 0.95 -8.63 12.68
N VAL A 393 2.00 -7.98 12.18
CA VAL A 393 3.20 -7.68 12.98
C VAL A 393 2.87 -6.73 14.12
N ILE A 394 2.10 -5.67 13.88
CA ILE A 394 1.66 -4.72 14.92
C ILE A 394 0.86 -5.48 16.00
N LYS A 395 -0.12 -6.30 15.60
CA LYS A 395 -0.88 -7.12 16.53
C LYS A 395 0.03 -8.02 17.36
N PHE A 396 0.96 -8.72 16.72
CA PHE A 396 1.93 -9.56 17.42
C PHE A 396 2.73 -8.76 18.46
N MET A 397 3.21 -7.56 18.12
CA MET A 397 3.94 -6.70 19.05
C MET A 397 3.08 -6.28 20.25
N VAL A 398 1.82 -5.91 20.01
CA VAL A 398 0.86 -5.53 21.04
C VAL A 398 0.53 -6.72 21.97
N ASP A 399 0.27 -7.89 21.39
CA ASP A 399 -0.05 -9.11 22.16
C ASP A 399 1.15 -9.54 23.03
N GLU A 400 2.37 -9.47 22.49
CA GLU A 400 3.60 -9.78 23.22
C GLU A 400 3.85 -8.77 24.35
N TRP A 401 3.60 -7.48 24.11
CA TRP A 401 3.72 -6.43 25.13
C TRP A 401 2.73 -6.66 26.28
N LYS A 402 1.45 -6.94 25.98
CA LYS A 402 0.43 -7.27 26.98
C LYS A 402 0.81 -8.52 27.79
N ARG A 403 1.32 -9.58 27.10
CA ARG A 403 1.77 -10.80 27.73
C ARG A 403 2.91 -10.53 28.73
N ARG A 404 3.88 -9.70 28.36
CA ARG A 404 4.99 -9.33 29.23
C ARG A 404 4.56 -8.50 30.45
N GLN A 405 3.55 -7.63 30.29
CA GLN A 405 2.98 -6.89 31.43
C GLN A 405 2.33 -7.85 32.43
N LYS A 406 1.47 -8.75 31.95
CA LYS A 406 0.81 -9.74 32.81
C LYS A 406 1.81 -10.62 33.57
N TRP A 407 2.90 -11.02 32.94
CA TRP A 407 3.95 -11.78 33.60
C TRP A 407 4.67 -10.93 34.70
N ARG A 408 4.89 -9.65 34.50
CA ARG A 408 5.47 -8.75 35.50
C ARG A 408 4.54 -8.59 36.71
N GLU A 409 3.25 -8.46 36.50
CA GLU A 409 2.26 -8.38 37.58
C GLU A 409 2.23 -9.67 38.37
N ILE A 410 2.17 -10.85 37.76
CA ILE A 410 2.18 -12.13 38.43
C ILE A 410 3.48 -12.37 39.25
N LEU A 411 4.62 -11.99 38.70
CA LEU A 411 5.90 -12.13 39.38
C LEU A 411 6.06 -11.07 40.49
N GLY A 412 5.55 -9.87 40.33
CA GLY A 412 5.54 -8.81 41.34
C GLY A 412 4.66 -9.16 42.55
N GLU A 413 3.47 -9.75 42.31
CA GLU A 413 2.61 -10.24 43.38
C GLU A 413 3.25 -11.40 44.16
N ARG A 414 4.00 -12.31 43.52
CA ARG A 414 4.75 -13.37 44.21
C ARG A 414 5.91 -12.86 45.04
N SER A 415 6.58 -11.78 44.63
CA SER A 415 7.65 -11.16 45.39
C SER A 415 7.12 -10.37 46.60
N GLY A 416 5.90 -9.84 46.55
CA GLY A 416 5.23 -9.16 47.65
C GLY A 416 4.59 -10.09 48.69
N ALA A 417 4.27 -11.33 48.32
CA ALA A 417 3.66 -12.32 49.22
C ALA A 417 4.70 -13.07 50.11
N GLY A 418 5.99 -12.96 49.79
CA GLY A 418 7.07 -13.59 50.58
C GLY A 418 7.69 -12.69 51.62
N SER A 419 7.18 -11.47 51.81
CA SER A 419 7.69 -10.48 52.80
C SER A 419 6.67 -10.13 53.89
N ARG A 420 5.68 -11.00 54.17
CA ARG A 420 4.79 -10.86 55.32
C ARG A 420 4.97 -12.04 56.27
#